data_4780699c12f38bd09d98606fd01240a9
#
_entry.id   4780699c12f38bd09d98606fd01240a9
#
_cell.length_a   1.000
_cell.length_b   1.000
_cell.length_c   1.000
_cell.angle_alpha   90.00
_cell.angle_beta   90.00
_cell.angle_gamma   90.00
#
_symmetry.space_group_name_H-M   'P 1'
#
loop_
_entity.id
_entity.type
_entity.pdbx_description
1 polymer ?
#
loop_
_entity_poly.entity_id
_entity_poly.type
_entity_poly.pdbx_seq_one_letter_code
_entity_poly.pdbx_strand_id
1 'polypeptide(L)'
;MSFPTRGGRGGARGGARGGSRGGFAPRGGARGGARGGARGGARGGARGGARGGRGGARGGRGGARGGAKGGAKVVIEPHRHAGVFIARGKEDLLVTKNMAPGESVYGEKRIAIDEPAKEEGAAPTKIEYRVWNPFRSKLAAGIMGGIDELGIAPGKKVLYLGAASGTSVSHVSDVVGPDGLVFAVEFSHRPGRELISMAKKRPNVIPIIDDARHPQKYRMLIGMVDAVFADVAQPDQARIIALNSHLFLKDQGTVVISIKANCIDSTVDAETVFAREVQKLREERIKPLEQLTLEPYERDHCVVVGRYVRSGLKK
;
A
#
# COMPACT_ATOMS: atom_id res chain seq x y z
N MET A 1 -50.74 33.23 36.11
CA MET A 1 -50.36 34.38 37.01
C MET A 1 -48.96 34.79 36.67
N SER A 2 -48.87 35.80 35.93
CA SER A 2 -48.24 37.11 36.11
C SER A 2 -46.72 37.10 35.79
N PHE A 3 -46.43 37.70 34.65
CA PHE A 3 -45.17 38.42 34.35
C PHE A 3 -45.11 39.70 35.19
N PRO A 4 -43.91 40.33 35.35
CA PRO A 4 -43.52 41.51 34.56
C PRO A 4 -42.02 41.57 34.20
N THR A 5 -41.63 41.94 33.01
CA THR A 5 -41.44 43.19 32.26
C THR A 5 -40.40 44.19 32.81
N ARG A 6 -39.44 44.54 31.87
CA ARG A 6 -38.79 45.81 31.59
C ARG A 6 -37.68 46.26 32.54
N GLY A 7 -36.63 46.76 32.09
CA GLY A 7 -36.04 47.64 31.10
C GLY A 7 -34.56 47.87 31.47
N GLY A 8 -33.72 48.47 30.76
CA GLY A 8 -33.63 49.55 29.87
C GLY A 8 -32.19 49.79 29.47
N ARG A 9 -31.99 50.19 28.31
CA ARG A 9 -31.18 51.21 27.62
C ARG A 9 -29.99 51.89 28.32
N GLY A 10 -28.92 52.00 27.54
CA GLY A 10 -27.86 53.03 27.58
C GLY A 10 -26.60 52.40 27.00
N GLY A 11 -25.95 52.80 25.92
CA GLY A 11 -25.91 53.99 25.14
C GLY A 11 -24.54 54.63 25.24
N ALA A 12 -23.89 54.91 24.10
CA ALA A 12 -22.80 55.83 23.80
C ALA A 12 -21.43 55.16 23.56
N ARG A 13 -20.88 55.14 22.34
CA ARG A 13 -20.27 56.18 21.51
C ARG A 13 -18.91 56.62 22.03
N GLY A 14 -17.88 56.47 21.16
CA GLY A 14 -16.57 57.12 21.12
C GLY A 14 -15.59 56.12 20.48
N GLY A 15 -14.99 56.29 19.35
CA GLY A 15 -14.67 57.43 18.52
C GLY A 15 -13.16 57.62 18.49
N ALA A 16 -12.60 57.69 17.30
CA ALA A 16 -11.33 58.27 16.87
C ALA A 16 -10.15 57.29 16.71
N ARG A 17 -9.73 56.99 15.49
CA ARG A 17 -8.85 57.74 14.55
C ARG A 17 -7.38 57.70 14.96
N GLY A 18 -6.54 57.19 14.04
CA GLY A 18 -5.09 57.32 13.89
C GLY A 18 -4.55 56.07 13.20
N GLY A 19 -4.16 56.02 11.97
CA GLY A 19 -3.63 56.95 10.99
C GLY A 19 -2.11 56.96 11.03
N SER A 20 -1.42 56.12 10.22
CA SER A 20 -0.07 56.35 9.63
C SER A 20 0.29 55.13 8.80
N ARG A 21 0.23 55.14 7.62
CA ARG A 21 1.08 55.45 6.45
C ARG A 21 2.57 55.20 6.73
N GLY A 22 3.12 54.24 6.03
CA GLY A 22 4.55 54.01 5.90
C GLY A 22 4.76 52.94 4.80
N GLY A 23 4.62 53.38 3.57
CA GLY A 23 5.03 52.62 2.40
C GLY A 23 6.53 52.85 2.17
N PHE A 24 7.21 51.82 1.79
CA PHE A 24 8.43 51.89 1.00
C PHE A 24 8.44 50.77 -0.04
N ALA A 25 8.36 51.20 -1.27
CA ALA A 25 8.59 50.44 -2.46
C ALA A 25 10.04 50.64 -2.94
N PRO A 26 10.45 50.07 -4.05
CA PRO A 26 11.64 49.25 -4.19
C PRO A 26 12.75 49.95 -4.95
N ARG A 27 13.94 49.47 -4.81
CA ARG A 27 15.05 49.76 -5.77
C ARG A 27 15.93 48.49 -5.76
N GLY A 28 16.19 47.81 -6.86
CA GLY A 28 16.75 48.31 -8.11
C GLY A 28 18.22 48.03 -8.08
N GLY A 29 18.71 47.12 -8.89
CA GLY A 29 20.12 46.88 -9.02
C GLY A 29 20.38 45.75 -10.01
N ALA A 30 20.22 46.07 -11.29
CA ALA A 30 20.74 45.27 -12.40
C ALA A 30 22.22 45.61 -12.62
N ARG A 31 22.88 44.73 -13.35
CA ARG A 31 24.15 44.83 -14.06
C ARG A 31 25.29 44.03 -13.46
N GLY A 32 25.80 43.16 -14.23
CA GLY A 32 26.89 43.04 -15.13
C GLY A 32 27.39 41.62 -15.02
N GLY A 33 27.85 40.96 -16.02
CA GLY A 33 28.44 41.33 -17.22
C GLY A 33 28.80 40.07 -17.99
N ALA A 34 28.57 40.14 -19.24
CA ALA A 34 28.98 39.18 -20.23
C ALA A 34 30.49 39.26 -20.49
N ARG A 35 31.01 38.20 -21.02
CA ARG A 35 32.09 38.11 -21.99
C ARG A 35 33.20 37.13 -21.66
N GLY A 36 33.48 36.35 -22.66
CA GLY A 36 34.78 35.75 -23.03
C GLY A 36 34.69 34.22 -22.98
N GLY A 37 34.96 33.52 -24.02
CA GLY A 37 35.52 33.80 -25.31
C GLY A 37 35.59 32.49 -26.07
N ALA A 38 35.22 32.58 -27.30
CA ALA A 38 35.41 31.54 -28.31
C ALA A 38 36.88 31.42 -28.70
N ARG A 39 37.24 30.26 -29.15
CA ARG A 39 38.17 29.97 -30.24
C ARG A 39 39.17 28.86 -29.95
N GLY A 40 39.26 28.01 -30.93
CA GLY A 40 40.41 27.20 -31.35
C GLY A 40 40.12 25.70 -31.19
N GLY A 41 40.21 24.89 -32.18
CA GLY A 41 40.68 25.02 -33.51
C GLY A 41 40.51 23.67 -34.20
N ALA A 42 40.03 23.71 -35.40
CA ALA A 42 40.01 22.58 -36.33
C ALA A 42 41.44 22.25 -36.80
N ARG A 43 41.65 21.01 -37.08
CA ARG A 43 42.40 20.50 -38.27
C ARG A 43 43.17 19.22 -37.99
N GLY A 44 43.03 18.33 -38.94
CA GLY A 44 43.97 17.31 -39.38
C GLY A 44 43.58 15.90 -38.96
N GLY A 45 43.46 14.96 -39.83
CA GLY A 45 43.80 14.82 -41.21
C GLY A 45 43.35 13.44 -41.66
N ALA A 46 42.79 13.40 -42.83
CA ALA A 46 42.52 12.18 -43.57
C ALA A 46 43.84 11.56 -44.08
N ARG A 47 43.89 10.27 -44.14
CA ARG A 47 44.37 9.47 -45.26
C ARG A 47 44.92 8.11 -44.87
N GLY A 48 44.50 7.14 -45.66
CA GLY A 48 45.21 5.91 -46.00
C GLY A 48 44.74 4.67 -45.25
N GLY A 49 44.28 3.67 -45.89
CA GLY A 49 44.58 3.01 -47.09
C GLY A 49 43.76 1.72 -47.16
N ALA A 50 43.11 1.54 -48.26
CA ALA A 50 42.52 0.28 -48.70
C ALA A 50 43.60 -0.66 -49.20
N ARG A 51 43.46 -1.94 -48.86
CA ARG A 51 43.86 -3.14 -49.60
C ARG A 51 43.87 -4.30 -48.62
N GLY A 52 42.99 -5.28 -48.74
CA GLY A 52 43.07 -6.34 -49.75
C GLY A 52 43.32 -7.62 -48.98
N GLY A 53 42.39 -8.54 -48.94
CA GLY A 53 42.58 -9.87 -48.38
C GLY A 53 41.35 -10.76 -48.61
N ARG A 54 41.28 -11.35 -49.81
CA ARG A 54 40.46 -12.52 -50.10
C ARG A 54 40.93 -13.70 -49.24
N GLY A 55 40.02 -14.48 -48.64
CA GLY A 55 40.40 -15.80 -48.12
C GLY A 55 39.28 -16.49 -47.33
N GLY A 56 38.62 -17.44 -47.95
CA GLY A 56 38.28 -18.72 -47.33
C GLY A 56 36.96 -18.82 -46.59
N ALA A 57 35.91 -19.08 -47.37
CA ALA A 57 34.77 -19.81 -46.83
C ALA A 57 35.20 -21.26 -46.54
N ARG A 58 35.10 -21.68 -45.29
CA ARG A 58 34.97 -23.11 -44.96
C ARG A 58 34.14 -23.22 -43.69
N GLY A 59 33.06 -23.99 -43.86
CA GLY A 59 32.04 -24.40 -42.94
C GLY A 59 32.52 -24.87 -41.57
N GLY A 60 31.86 -24.35 -40.57
CA GLY A 60 31.83 -24.90 -39.25
C GLY A 60 30.39 -25.03 -38.84
N ARG A 61 29.81 -26.23 -39.03
CA ARG A 61 28.61 -26.64 -38.33
C ARG A 61 28.93 -26.69 -36.84
N GLY A 62 28.75 -25.58 -36.17
CA GLY A 62 28.71 -25.48 -34.71
C GLY A 62 27.27 -25.55 -34.28
N GLY A 63 26.78 -26.73 -33.93
CA GLY A 63 25.48 -26.94 -33.34
C GLY A 63 25.36 -26.09 -32.05
N ALA A 64 24.51 -25.09 -32.09
CA ALA A 64 24.00 -24.46 -30.89
C ALA A 64 23.20 -25.51 -30.13
N ARG A 65 23.90 -26.30 -29.32
CA ARG A 65 23.26 -26.95 -28.17
C ARG A 65 22.94 -25.82 -27.17
N GLY A 66 21.79 -25.17 -27.37
CA GLY A 66 21.10 -24.44 -26.37
C GLY A 66 20.75 -25.44 -25.28
N GLY A 67 21.64 -25.63 -24.33
CA GLY A 67 21.32 -26.31 -23.09
C GLY A 67 20.21 -25.52 -22.45
N ALA A 68 18.99 -26.02 -22.59
CA ALA A 68 17.91 -25.63 -21.70
C ALA A 68 18.43 -25.92 -20.29
N LYS A 69 18.88 -24.87 -19.58
CA LYS A 69 19.05 -24.92 -18.13
C LYS A 69 17.68 -25.31 -17.60
N GLY A 70 17.48 -26.56 -17.24
CA GLY A 70 16.31 -27.04 -16.57
C GLY A 70 16.12 -26.19 -15.32
N GLY A 71 15.29 -25.16 -15.42
CA GLY A 71 14.88 -24.39 -14.28
C GLY A 71 14.21 -25.37 -13.32
N ALA A 72 14.61 -25.37 -12.06
CA ALA A 72 13.94 -26.17 -11.03
C ALA A 72 12.44 -25.92 -11.17
N LYS A 73 11.67 -27.02 -11.31
CA LYS A 73 10.22 -26.94 -11.46
C LYS A 73 9.66 -26.29 -10.20
N VAL A 74 9.08 -25.10 -10.33
CA VAL A 74 8.44 -24.40 -9.20
C VAL A 74 7.12 -25.11 -8.93
N VAL A 75 6.91 -25.52 -7.69
CA VAL A 75 5.66 -26.12 -7.21
C VAL A 75 4.90 -25.10 -6.41
N ILE A 76 3.61 -24.93 -6.67
CA ILE A 76 2.76 -24.03 -5.87
C ILE A 76 1.97 -24.88 -4.88
N GLU A 77 2.10 -24.51 -3.61
CA GLU A 77 1.38 -25.12 -2.48
C GLU A 77 0.44 -24.08 -1.85
N PRO A 78 -0.76 -24.49 -1.42
CA PRO A 78 -1.64 -23.60 -0.68
C PRO A 78 -1.01 -23.27 0.68
N HIS A 79 -1.09 -21.99 1.07
CA HIS A 79 -0.74 -21.56 2.41
C HIS A 79 -1.90 -21.86 3.38
N ARG A 80 -1.64 -21.82 4.71
CA ARG A 80 -2.69 -21.95 5.72
C ARG A 80 -3.79 -20.88 5.61
N HIS A 81 -3.45 -19.68 5.12
CA HIS A 81 -4.44 -18.65 4.80
C HIS A 81 -5.00 -18.88 3.40
N ALA A 82 -6.32 -19.07 3.32
CA ALA A 82 -6.99 -19.28 2.05
C ALA A 82 -6.76 -18.12 1.06
N GLY A 83 -6.48 -18.45 -0.20
CA GLY A 83 -6.17 -17.46 -1.24
C GLY A 83 -4.70 -17.02 -1.29
N VAL A 84 -3.88 -17.45 -0.34
CA VAL A 84 -2.44 -17.27 -0.30
C VAL A 84 -1.75 -18.58 -0.64
N PHE A 85 -0.61 -18.52 -1.33
CA PHE A 85 0.15 -19.69 -1.76
C PHE A 85 1.64 -19.52 -1.50
N ILE A 86 2.37 -20.63 -1.51
CA ILE A 86 3.83 -20.66 -1.43
C ILE A 86 4.37 -21.27 -2.73
N ALA A 87 5.25 -20.58 -3.39
CA ALA A 87 5.99 -21.11 -4.52
C ALA A 87 7.29 -21.74 -4.02
N ARG A 88 7.33 -23.07 -4.00
CA ARG A 88 8.50 -23.86 -3.63
C ARG A 88 9.50 -23.90 -4.78
N GLY A 89 10.73 -23.50 -4.52
CA GLY A 89 11.80 -23.46 -5.52
C GLY A 89 13.17 -23.49 -4.86
N LYS A 90 14.08 -22.65 -5.36
CA LYS A 90 15.37 -22.42 -4.67
C LYS A 90 15.17 -21.68 -3.35
N GLU A 91 14.22 -20.79 -3.34
CA GLU A 91 13.74 -20.04 -2.18
C GLU A 91 12.23 -20.15 -2.17
N ASP A 92 11.65 -20.24 -1.00
CA ASP A 92 10.21 -20.24 -0.83
C ASP A 92 9.70 -18.81 -0.91
N LEU A 93 8.75 -18.58 -1.82
CA LEU A 93 8.20 -17.27 -2.06
C LEU A 93 6.69 -17.26 -1.76
N LEU A 94 6.26 -16.27 -1.00
CA LEU A 94 4.83 -15.99 -0.83
C LEU A 94 4.26 -15.48 -2.14
N VAL A 95 3.14 -16.04 -2.60
CA VAL A 95 2.52 -15.66 -3.86
C VAL A 95 1.00 -15.59 -3.75
N THR A 96 0.39 -14.81 -4.64
CA THR A 96 -1.06 -14.72 -4.81
C THR A 96 -1.45 -15.03 -6.25
N LYS A 97 -2.61 -15.65 -6.46
CA LYS A 97 -3.12 -15.94 -7.80
C LYS A 97 -3.52 -14.64 -8.48
N ASN A 98 -2.89 -14.30 -9.62
CA ASN A 98 -3.12 -13.04 -10.29
C ASN A 98 -4.54 -12.95 -10.87
N MET A 99 -5.34 -12.00 -10.41
CA MET A 99 -6.66 -11.71 -10.96
C MET A 99 -6.63 -11.04 -12.34
N ALA A 100 -5.51 -10.37 -12.69
CA ALA A 100 -5.30 -9.71 -13.97
C ALA A 100 -4.08 -10.33 -14.68
N PRO A 101 -4.21 -11.54 -15.29
CA PRO A 101 -3.10 -12.22 -15.92
C PRO A 101 -2.40 -11.37 -16.98
N GLY A 102 -1.09 -11.43 -17.02
CA GLY A 102 -0.27 -10.60 -17.92
C GLY A 102 0.08 -9.22 -17.36
N GLU A 103 -0.54 -8.77 -16.26
CA GLU A 103 -0.30 -7.46 -15.67
C GLU A 103 0.54 -7.55 -14.40
N SER A 104 1.47 -6.62 -14.26
CA SER A 104 2.23 -6.35 -13.04
C SER A 104 1.81 -5.00 -12.48
N VAL A 105 1.74 -4.86 -11.16
CA VAL A 105 1.31 -3.60 -10.51
C VAL A 105 2.51 -2.73 -10.18
N TYR A 106 3.59 -3.33 -9.65
CA TYR A 106 4.77 -2.60 -9.19
C TYR A 106 6.09 -3.26 -9.64
N GLY A 107 6.05 -4.05 -10.71
CA GLY A 107 7.22 -4.77 -11.24
C GLY A 107 7.56 -6.06 -10.49
N GLU A 108 6.60 -6.62 -9.76
CA GLU A 108 6.74 -7.90 -9.07
C GLU A 108 6.95 -9.06 -10.04
N LYS A 109 7.71 -10.05 -9.60
CA LYS A 109 7.93 -11.29 -10.35
C LYS A 109 6.63 -12.06 -10.48
N ARG A 110 6.36 -12.57 -11.68
CA ARG A 110 5.20 -13.42 -11.98
C ARG A 110 5.69 -14.83 -12.30
N ILE A 111 4.92 -15.83 -11.87
CA ILE A 111 5.18 -17.25 -12.06
C ILE A 111 3.94 -17.84 -12.74
N ALA A 112 4.10 -18.34 -13.95
CA ALA A 112 3.03 -19.02 -14.67
C ALA A 112 3.24 -20.53 -14.56
N ILE A 113 2.15 -21.25 -14.27
CA ILE A 113 2.13 -22.71 -14.18
C ILE A 113 1.03 -23.22 -15.08
N ASP A 114 1.32 -24.30 -15.80
CA ASP A 114 0.33 -25.02 -16.58
C ASP A 114 -0.38 -26.01 -15.63
N GLU A 115 -1.66 -25.75 -15.33
CA GLU A 115 -2.52 -26.73 -14.66
C GLU A 115 -2.99 -27.78 -15.67
N PRO A 116 -2.93 -29.07 -15.32
CA PRO A 116 -3.52 -30.09 -16.15
C PRO A 116 -5.01 -29.81 -16.34
N ALA A 117 -5.49 -30.00 -17.54
CA ALA A 117 -6.89 -29.84 -17.87
C ALA A 117 -7.78 -30.64 -16.91
N LYS A 118 -8.83 -30.03 -16.38
CA LYS A 118 -9.80 -30.71 -15.51
C LYS A 118 -10.73 -31.67 -16.30
N GLU A 119 -10.79 -31.48 -17.59
CA GLU A 119 -11.60 -32.33 -18.52
C GLU A 119 -10.69 -32.99 -19.54
N GLU A 120 -10.98 -34.23 -19.84
CA GLU A 120 -10.26 -35.05 -20.84
C GLU A 120 -10.42 -34.38 -22.21
N GLY A 121 -9.31 -33.88 -22.79
CA GLY A 121 -9.29 -33.20 -24.10
C GLY A 121 -9.28 -31.68 -24.08
N ALA A 122 -9.35 -31.05 -22.93
CA ALA A 122 -9.19 -29.59 -22.81
C ALA A 122 -7.70 -29.17 -22.79
N ALA A 123 -7.39 -28.00 -23.34
CA ALA A 123 -6.02 -27.46 -23.28
C ALA A 123 -5.63 -27.10 -21.82
N PRO A 124 -4.35 -27.29 -21.44
CA PRO A 124 -3.90 -26.92 -20.12
C PRO A 124 -4.15 -25.42 -19.86
N THR A 125 -4.73 -25.11 -18.71
CA THR A 125 -5.01 -23.73 -18.32
C THR A 125 -3.78 -23.12 -17.67
N LYS A 126 -3.34 -21.97 -18.18
CA LYS A 126 -2.22 -21.23 -17.63
C LYS A 126 -2.68 -20.39 -16.46
N ILE A 127 -2.20 -20.69 -15.26
CA ILE A 127 -2.45 -19.89 -14.06
C ILE A 127 -1.21 -19.09 -13.74
N GLU A 128 -1.41 -17.80 -13.53
CA GLU A 128 -0.35 -16.86 -13.16
C GLU A 128 -0.44 -16.51 -11.69
N TYR A 129 0.71 -16.55 -11.01
CA TYR A 129 0.89 -16.14 -9.63
C TYR A 129 1.83 -14.95 -9.57
N ARG A 130 1.59 -14.04 -8.61
CA ARG A 130 2.42 -12.85 -8.35
C ARG A 130 3.16 -13.02 -7.04
N VAL A 131 4.47 -12.74 -7.04
CA VAL A 131 5.28 -12.79 -5.82
C VAL A 131 4.93 -11.62 -4.91
N TRP A 132 4.55 -11.95 -3.68
CA TRP A 132 4.22 -10.98 -2.65
C TRP A 132 5.42 -10.77 -1.71
N ASN A 133 6.16 -9.71 -1.96
CA ASN A 133 7.42 -9.45 -1.26
C ASN A 133 7.16 -8.89 0.16
N PRO A 134 7.61 -9.57 1.22
CA PRO A 134 7.42 -9.11 2.60
C PRO A 134 8.22 -7.83 2.94
N PHE A 135 9.30 -7.52 2.21
CA PHE A 135 10.01 -6.25 2.37
C PHE A 135 9.27 -5.04 1.75
N ARG A 136 8.17 -5.26 1.06
CA ARG A 136 7.34 -4.21 0.46
C ARG A 136 5.91 -4.20 0.98
N SER A 137 5.56 -5.14 1.81
CA SER A 137 4.20 -5.29 2.33
C SER A 137 4.23 -5.81 3.76
N LYS A 138 3.87 -4.96 4.70
CA LYS A 138 3.79 -5.32 6.11
C LYS A 138 2.80 -6.47 6.38
N LEU A 139 1.75 -6.54 5.55
CA LEU A 139 0.81 -7.66 5.62
C LEU A 139 1.48 -8.99 5.20
N ALA A 140 2.29 -8.98 4.12
CA ALA A 140 3.07 -10.15 3.74
C ALA A 140 4.11 -10.52 4.81
N ALA A 141 4.77 -9.51 5.39
CA ALA A 141 5.71 -9.72 6.50
C ALA A 141 5.02 -10.39 7.71
N GLY A 142 3.81 -9.94 8.06
CA GLY A 142 3.00 -10.56 9.11
C GLY A 142 2.63 -12.01 8.80
N ILE A 143 2.21 -12.30 7.55
CA ILE A 143 1.91 -13.67 7.10
C ILE A 143 3.15 -14.58 7.21
N MET A 144 4.30 -14.10 6.73
CA MET A 144 5.57 -14.84 6.83
C MET A 144 6.05 -14.99 8.29
N GLY A 145 5.78 -13.99 9.11
CA GLY A 145 6.07 -14.02 10.55
C GLY A 145 5.16 -14.95 11.35
N GLY A 146 4.08 -15.44 10.73
CA GLY A 146 3.27 -16.49 11.33
C GLY A 146 1.96 -16.04 11.98
N ILE A 147 1.35 -14.94 11.57
CA ILE A 147 -0.01 -14.54 11.99
C ILE A 147 -0.97 -15.72 11.84
N ASP A 148 -1.72 -16.02 12.90
CA ASP A 148 -2.69 -17.13 12.89
C ASP A 148 -4.03 -16.73 12.25
N GLU A 149 -4.54 -15.55 12.55
CA GLU A 149 -5.81 -15.08 12.03
C GLU A 149 -5.65 -13.83 11.15
N LEU A 150 -5.87 -14.00 9.85
CA LEU A 150 -5.75 -12.89 8.90
C LEU A 150 -7.08 -12.14 8.70
N GLY A 151 -8.21 -12.83 8.78
CA GLY A 151 -9.55 -12.29 8.47
C GLY A 151 -9.79 -11.98 6.99
N ILE A 152 -8.75 -12.06 6.16
CA ILE A 152 -8.78 -11.82 4.71
C ILE A 152 -8.75 -13.17 4.01
N ALA A 153 -9.80 -13.50 3.28
CA ALA A 153 -9.99 -14.78 2.60
C ALA A 153 -10.86 -14.61 1.36
N PRO A 154 -10.92 -15.60 0.45
CA PRO A 154 -11.78 -15.55 -0.73
C PRO A 154 -13.24 -15.21 -0.38
N GLY A 155 -13.84 -14.30 -1.15
CA GLY A 155 -15.22 -13.83 -0.96
C GLY A 155 -15.42 -12.81 0.17
N LYS A 156 -14.40 -12.47 0.94
CA LYS A 156 -14.49 -11.50 2.04
C LYS A 156 -14.46 -10.06 1.55
N LYS A 157 -15.13 -9.18 2.29
CA LYS A 157 -15.08 -7.73 2.11
C LYS A 157 -14.08 -7.13 3.07
N VAL A 158 -13.12 -6.38 2.55
CA VAL A 158 -12.01 -5.82 3.31
C VAL A 158 -12.00 -4.30 3.19
N LEU A 159 -11.85 -3.60 4.30
CA LEU A 159 -11.52 -2.19 4.34
C LEU A 159 -10.02 -2.05 4.57
N TYR A 160 -9.33 -1.45 3.61
CA TYR A 160 -7.89 -1.21 3.66
C TYR A 160 -7.63 0.28 3.88
N LEU A 161 -7.08 0.65 5.03
CA LEU A 161 -6.73 2.02 5.39
C LEU A 161 -5.23 2.26 5.17
N GLY A 162 -4.89 3.29 4.41
CA GLY A 162 -3.51 3.57 4.00
C GLY A 162 -3.08 2.76 2.78
N ALA A 163 -3.88 2.83 1.71
CA ALA A 163 -3.71 2.03 0.50
C ALA A 163 -2.46 2.37 -0.31
N ALA A 164 -1.90 3.56 -0.13
CA ALA A 164 -0.79 4.10 -0.92
C ALA A 164 -1.03 3.94 -2.43
N SER A 165 -0.03 3.46 -3.18
CA SER A 165 -0.16 3.21 -4.63
C SER A 165 -0.88 1.90 -4.99
N GLY A 166 -1.33 1.13 -4.00
CA GLY A 166 -2.06 -0.11 -4.22
C GLY A 166 -1.21 -1.38 -4.27
N THR A 167 0.06 -1.31 -3.91
CA THR A 167 0.98 -2.46 -3.90
C THR A 167 0.39 -3.65 -3.11
N SER A 168 0.16 -3.46 -1.81
CA SER A 168 -0.43 -4.50 -0.95
C SER A 168 -1.90 -4.75 -1.27
N VAL A 169 -2.66 -3.68 -1.59
CA VAL A 169 -4.08 -3.77 -1.99
C VAL A 169 -4.28 -4.71 -3.17
N SER A 170 -3.38 -4.70 -4.15
CA SER A 170 -3.46 -5.58 -5.31
C SER A 170 -3.34 -7.06 -4.96
N HIS A 171 -2.54 -7.39 -3.95
CA HIS A 171 -2.43 -8.77 -3.43
C HIS A 171 -3.65 -9.14 -2.58
N VAL A 172 -4.15 -8.21 -1.76
CA VAL A 172 -5.43 -8.41 -1.03
C VAL A 172 -6.57 -8.66 -2.02
N SER A 173 -6.62 -7.90 -3.12
CA SER A 173 -7.56 -8.13 -4.23
C SER A 173 -7.45 -9.53 -4.82
N ASP A 174 -6.22 -10.02 -5.05
CA ASP A 174 -5.99 -11.39 -5.51
C ASP A 174 -6.48 -12.43 -4.49
N VAL A 175 -6.24 -12.20 -3.19
CA VAL A 175 -6.64 -13.11 -2.10
C VAL A 175 -8.16 -13.21 -1.97
N VAL A 176 -8.86 -12.07 -1.96
CA VAL A 176 -10.33 -12.09 -1.82
C VAL A 176 -11.03 -12.57 -3.08
N GLY A 177 -10.37 -12.50 -4.23
CA GLY A 177 -10.88 -13.01 -5.49
C GLY A 177 -12.05 -12.21 -6.06
N PRO A 178 -12.69 -12.71 -7.14
CA PRO A 178 -13.75 -11.98 -7.85
C PRO A 178 -15.02 -11.79 -7.03
N ASP A 179 -15.31 -12.68 -6.09
CA ASP A 179 -16.50 -12.63 -5.23
C ASP A 179 -16.27 -11.77 -3.97
N GLY A 180 -15.03 -11.37 -3.72
CA GLY A 180 -14.65 -10.49 -2.62
C GLY A 180 -14.63 -9.02 -3.04
N LEU A 181 -14.39 -8.12 -2.07
CA LEU A 181 -14.33 -6.68 -2.31
C LEU A 181 -13.31 -6.01 -1.41
N VAL A 182 -12.55 -5.08 -1.97
CA VAL A 182 -11.56 -4.29 -1.22
C VAL A 182 -11.88 -2.81 -1.36
N PHE A 183 -12.27 -2.16 -0.26
CA PHE A 183 -12.38 -0.72 -0.17
C PHE A 183 -11.03 -0.16 0.26
N ALA A 184 -10.38 0.57 -0.61
CA ALA A 184 -9.02 1.05 -0.42
C ALA A 184 -8.99 2.56 -0.20
N VAL A 185 -8.76 2.98 1.05
CA VAL A 185 -8.76 4.40 1.45
C VAL A 185 -7.33 4.93 1.45
N GLU A 186 -7.12 6.04 0.72
CA GLU A 186 -5.83 6.73 0.64
C GLU A 186 -6.05 8.23 0.70
N PHE A 187 -5.31 8.90 1.59
CA PHE A 187 -5.42 10.36 1.78
C PHE A 187 -4.70 11.13 0.69
N SER A 188 -3.53 10.67 0.29
CA SER A 188 -2.65 11.41 -0.60
C SER A 188 -3.08 11.26 -2.07
N HIS A 189 -3.29 12.39 -2.75
CA HIS A 189 -3.71 12.39 -4.15
C HIS A 189 -2.68 11.79 -5.12
N ARG A 190 -1.38 11.88 -4.80
CA ARG A 190 -0.34 11.36 -5.69
C ARG A 190 -0.37 9.84 -5.76
N PRO A 191 -0.18 9.09 -4.67
CA PRO A 191 -0.34 7.63 -4.71
C PRO A 191 -1.78 7.21 -5.03
N GLY A 192 -2.77 8.02 -4.69
CA GLY A 192 -4.18 7.77 -5.03
C GLY A 192 -4.44 7.68 -6.54
N ARG A 193 -3.71 8.41 -7.37
CA ARG A 193 -3.80 8.27 -8.83
C ARG A 193 -3.30 6.92 -9.33
N GLU A 194 -2.22 6.41 -8.73
CA GLU A 194 -1.68 5.08 -9.03
C GLU A 194 -2.65 3.99 -8.56
N LEU A 195 -3.23 4.15 -7.36
CA LEU A 195 -4.26 3.27 -6.81
C LEU A 195 -5.48 3.19 -7.75
N ILE A 196 -6.00 4.33 -8.23
CA ILE A 196 -7.09 4.38 -9.20
C ILE A 196 -6.70 3.67 -10.50
N SER A 197 -5.48 3.88 -10.99
CA SER A 197 -4.99 3.22 -12.20
C SER A 197 -4.94 1.69 -12.04
N MET A 198 -4.48 1.20 -10.89
CA MET A 198 -4.47 -0.21 -10.54
C MET A 198 -5.90 -0.78 -10.45
N ALA A 199 -6.81 -0.05 -9.81
CA ALA A 199 -8.21 -0.46 -9.62
C ALA A 199 -8.99 -0.60 -10.94
N LYS A 200 -8.64 0.14 -11.99
CA LYS A 200 -9.25 -0.02 -13.33
C LYS A 200 -9.10 -1.43 -13.90
N LYS A 201 -8.06 -2.16 -13.50
CA LYS A 201 -7.78 -3.53 -13.95
C LYS A 201 -8.25 -4.58 -12.94
N ARG A 202 -8.84 -4.16 -11.81
CA ARG A 202 -9.27 -5.00 -10.69
C ARG A 202 -10.65 -4.58 -10.21
N PRO A 203 -11.73 -5.14 -10.78
CA PRO A 203 -13.11 -4.69 -10.53
C PRO A 203 -13.56 -4.89 -9.08
N ASN A 204 -12.85 -5.72 -8.31
CA ASN A 204 -13.09 -5.95 -6.89
C ASN A 204 -12.37 -4.93 -5.96
N VAL A 205 -11.71 -3.90 -6.52
CA VAL A 205 -11.09 -2.82 -5.74
C VAL A 205 -11.85 -1.52 -5.95
N ILE A 206 -12.31 -0.92 -4.86
CA ILE A 206 -12.96 0.39 -4.85
C ILE A 206 -12.01 1.39 -4.20
N PRO A 207 -11.31 2.22 -4.98
CA PRO A 207 -10.42 3.25 -4.45
C PRO A 207 -11.23 4.42 -3.89
N ILE A 208 -10.89 4.89 -2.69
CA ILE A 208 -11.50 6.02 -2.01
C ILE A 208 -10.39 7.00 -1.64
N ILE A 209 -10.37 8.15 -2.29
CA ILE A 209 -9.35 9.18 -2.04
C ILE A 209 -9.92 10.17 -1.04
N ASP A 210 -9.76 9.85 0.23
CA ASP A 210 -10.21 10.67 1.36
C ASP A 210 -9.42 10.35 2.64
N ASP A 211 -9.67 11.15 3.67
CA ASP A 211 -8.99 11.05 4.95
C ASP A 211 -9.66 9.99 5.86
N ALA A 212 -8.93 8.95 6.22
CA ALA A 212 -9.39 7.89 7.11
C ALA A 212 -9.78 8.37 8.51
N ARG A 213 -9.36 9.57 8.93
CA ARG A 213 -9.79 10.21 10.19
C ARG A 213 -11.25 10.68 10.14
N HIS A 214 -11.82 10.80 8.94
CA HIS A 214 -13.18 11.30 8.71
C HIS A 214 -14.06 10.29 7.97
N PRO A 215 -14.30 9.09 8.51
CA PRO A 215 -14.99 8.01 7.79
C PRO A 215 -16.44 8.35 7.41
N GLN A 216 -17.03 9.37 8.03
CA GLN A 216 -18.37 9.86 7.67
C GLN A 216 -18.43 10.38 6.22
N LYS A 217 -17.33 10.90 5.67
CA LYS A 217 -17.30 11.44 4.30
C LYS A 217 -17.52 10.37 3.24
N TYR A 218 -17.06 9.15 3.48
CA TYR A 218 -17.20 8.04 2.56
C TYR A 218 -18.14 6.94 3.06
N ARG A 219 -18.94 7.24 4.10
CA ARG A 219 -19.86 6.27 4.70
C ARG A 219 -20.84 5.66 3.70
N MET A 220 -21.28 6.43 2.72
CA MET A 220 -22.24 5.98 1.71
C MET A 220 -21.64 5.04 0.67
N LEU A 221 -20.30 4.96 0.59
CA LEU A 221 -19.59 4.14 -0.39
C LEU A 221 -19.25 2.75 0.14
N ILE A 222 -19.25 2.55 1.46
CA ILE A 222 -18.79 1.33 2.11
C ILE A 222 -19.95 0.66 2.86
N GLY A 223 -20.22 -0.59 2.49
CA GLY A 223 -21.09 -1.46 3.28
C GLY A 223 -20.33 -2.11 4.43
N MET A 224 -21.01 -3.04 5.14
CA MET A 224 -20.35 -3.81 6.21
C MET A 224 -19.26 -4.72 5.66
N VAL A 225 -18.08 -4.67 6.28
CA VAL A 225 -16.89 -5.45 5.92
C VAL A 225 -16.60 -6.54 6.94
N ASP A 226 -15.90 -7.58 6.51
CA ASP A 226 -15.50 -8.72 7.35
C ASP A 226 -14.17 -8.46 8.08
N ALA A 227 -13.29 -7.69 7.46
CA ALA A 227 -11.99 -7.34 8.03
C ALA A 227 -11.60 -5.88 7.73
N VAL A 228 -10.82 -5.31 8.63
CA VAL A 228 -10.14 -4.01 8.47
C VAL A 228 -8.64 -4.26 8.56
N PHE A 229 -7.91 -3.85 7.54
CA PHE A 229 -6.45 -3.76 7.60
C PHE A 229 -6.05 -2.27 7.62
N ALA A 230 -5.10 -1.91 8.48
CA ALA A 230 -4.63 -0.55 8.57
C ALA A 230 -3.10 -0.45 8.60
N ASP A 231 -2.57 0.36 7.70
CA ASP A 231 -1.17 0.77 7.62
C ASP A 231 -1.11 2.30 7.48
N VAL A 232 -1.63 2.98 8.49
CA VAL A 232 -1.66 4.45 8.58
C VAL A 232 -0.60 4.91 9.57
N ALA A 233 0.47 5.49 9.09
CA ALA A 233 1.58 5.96 9.94
C ALA A 233 1.22 7.31 10.61
N GLN A 234 0.22 7.30 11.49
CA GLN A 234 -0.27 8.47 12.23
C GLN A 234 -0.22 8.22 13.73
N PRO A 235 0.06 9.27 14.56
CA PRO A 235 0.09 9.11 16.01
C PRO A 235 -1.24 8.67 16.63
N ASP A 236 -2.36 8.97 15.96
CA ASP A 236 -3.72 8.63 16.42
C ASP A 236 -4.32 7.42 15.67
N GLN A 237 -3.48 6.51 15.17
CA GLN A 237 -3.92 5.37 14.36
C GLN A 237 -4.95 4.46 15.06
N ALA A 238 -4.82 4.19 16.36
CA ALA A 238 -5.79 3.40 17.09
C ALA A 238 -7.20 4.03 17.04
N ARG A 239 -7.30 5.35 17.18
CA ARG A 239 -8.55 6.10 17.03
C ARG A 239 -9.10 6.03 15.61
N ILE A 240 -8.23 6.18 14.59
CA ILE A 240 -8.65 6.09 13.18
C ILE A 240 -9.28 4.73 12.91
N ILE A 241 -8.64 3.66 13.36
CA ILE A 241 -9.14 2.30 13.17
C ILE A 241 -10.44 2.07 13.92
N ALA A 242 -10.53 2.53 15.16
CA ALA A 242 -11.74 2.43 15.97
C ALA A 242 -12.94 3.09 15.28
N LEU A 243 -12.80 4.32 14.80
CA LEU A 243 -13.85 5.06 14.10
C LEU A 243 -14.33 4.32 12.84
N ASN A 244 -13.40 3.78 12.05
CA ASN A 244 -13.72 3.01 10.86
C ASN A 244 -14.38 1.67 11.22
N SER A 245 -13.88 0.98 12.25
CA SER A 245 -14.45 -0.29 12.71
C SER A 245 -15.86 -0.13 13.26
N HIS A 246 -16.13 0.94 14.00
CA HIS A 246 -17.48 1.23 14.53
C HIS A 246 -18.51 1.44 13.41
N LEU A 247 -18.11 2.02 12.29
CA LEU A 247 -19.00 2.29 11.16
C LEU A 247 -19.16 1.09 10.22
N PHE A 248 -18.07 0.41 9.92
CA PHE A 248 -18.02 -0.52 8.79
C PHE A 248 -17.78 -1.97 9.16
N LEU A 249 -17.14 -2.27 10.31
CA LEU A 249 -16.78 -3.64 10.62
C LEU A 249 -17.96 -4.40 11.22
N LYS A 250 -18.19 -5.60 10.73
CA LYS A 250 -19.17 -6.54 11.31
C LYS A 250 -18.79 -6.88 12.74
N ASP A 251 -19.78 -7.27 13.55
CA ASP A 251 -19.49 -7.86 14.85
C ASP A 251 -18.63 -9.10 14.68
N GLN A 252 -17.67 -9.30 15.57
CA GLN A 252 -16.65 -10.36 15.48
C GLN A 252 -15.77 -10.27 14.21
N GLY A 253 -15.77 -9.14 13.49
CA GLY A 253 -14.86 -8.90 12.38
C GLY A 253 -13.41 -8.75 12.83
N THR A 254 -12.48 -9.08 11.94
CA THR A 254 -11.03 -9.06 12.24
C THR A 254 -10.45 -7.68 11.96
N VAL A 255 -9.60 -7.20 12.86
CA VAL A 255 -8.79 -6.00 12.68
C VAL A 255 -7.33 -6.42 12.63
N VAL A 256 -6.62 -6.03 11.58
CA VAL A 256 -5.17 -6.21 11.46
C VAL A 256 -4.54 -4.83 11.30
N ILE A 257 -3.66 -4.48 12.21
CA ILE A 257 -3.03 -3.16 12.25
C ILE A 257 -1.53 -3.28 12.24
N SER A 258 -0.88 -2.54 11.37
CA SER A 258 0.58 -2.36 11.38
C SER A 258 0.91 -1.10 12.18
N ILE A 259 1.68 -1.26 13.24
CA ILE A 259 2.08 -0.19 14.14
C ILE A 259 3.57 0.10 13.94
N LYS A 260 3.89 1.36 13.62
CA LYS A 260 5.27 1.86 13.59
C LYS A 260 5.52 2.68 14.84
N ALA A 261 6.35 2.19 15.75
CA ALA A 261 6.60 2.84 17.03
C ALA A 261 7.07 4.29 16.88
N ASN A 262 8.06 4.53 16.03
CA ASN A 262 8.64 5.86 15.81
C ASN A 262 7.66 6.91 15.22
N CYS A 263 6.53 6.50 14.65
CA CYS A 263 5.50 7.42 14.18
C CYS A 263 4.56 7.88 15.28
N ILE A 264 4.51 7.15 16.39
CA ILE A 264 3.64 7.43 17.53
C ILE A 264 4.43 8.19 18.60
N ASP A 265 5.55 7.63 19.03
CA ASP A 265 6.45 8.25 20.00
C ASP A 265 7.88 7.74 19.72
N SER A 266 8.78 8.68 19.35
CA SER A 266 10.18 8.38 19.06
C SER A 266 11.08 8.49 20.30
N THR A 267 10.51 8.90 21.44
CA THR A 267 11.26 9.12 22.71
C THR A 267 11.23 7.93 23.65
N VAL A 268 10.36 6.96 23.37
CA VAL A 268 10.11 5.78 24.19
C VAL A 268 10.47 4.53 23.38
N ASP A 269 10.84 3.46 24.06
CA ASP A 269 11.10 2.17 23.44
C ASP A 269 9.88 1.60 22.70
N ALA A 270 10.13 0.86 21.62
CA ALA A 270 9.08 0.36 20.74
C ALA A 270 8.06 -0.54 21.47
N GLU A 271 8.52 -1.38 22.39
CA GLU A 271 7.66 -2.30 23.14
C GLU A 271 6.65 -1.56 24.01
N THR A 272 7.09 -0.50 24.69
CA THR A 272 6.20 0.36 25.48
C THR A 272 5.17 1.07 24.62
N VAL A 273 5.57 1.54 23.42
CA VAL A 273 4.64 2.14 22.46
C VAL A 273 3.59 1.13 22.00
N PHE A 274 4.01 -0.09 21.65
CA PHE A 274 3.10 -1.15 21.24
C PHE A 274 2.09 -1.51 22.33
N ALA A 275 2.56 -1.64 23.58
CA ALA A 275 1.69 -1.95 24.72
C ALA A 275 0.62 -0.86 24.94
N ARG A 276 1.00 0.42 24.81
CA ARG A 276 0.08 1.56 24.91
C ARG A 276 -0.98 1.52 23.80
N GLU A 277 -0.57 1.25 22.55
CA GLU A 277 -1.51 1.16 21.42
C GLU A 277 -2.47 -0.02 21.57
N VAL A 278 -1.99 -1.17 21.98
CA VAL A 278 -2.83 -2.34 22.29
C VAL A 278 -3.86 -2.02 23.37
N GLN A 279 -3.48 -1.26 24.40
CA GLN A 279 -4.42 -0.83 25.43
C GLN A 279 -5.50 0.12 24.88
N LYS A 280 -5.13 1.09 24.03
CA LYS A 280 -6.10 1.97 23.34
C LYS A 280 -7.07 1.16 22.48
N LEU A 281 -6.60 0.13 21.76
CA LEU A 281 -7.46 -0.73 20.96
C LEU A 281 -8.48 -1.48 21.84
N ARG A 282 -8.09 -1.93 23.03
CA ARG A 282 -9.02 -2.57 23.99
C ARG A 282 -10.12 -1.60 24.45
N GLU A 283 -9.76 -0.37 24.74
CA GLU A 283 -10.71 0.67 25.14
C GLU A 283 -11.74 0.96 24.04
N GLU A 284 -11.32 0.78 22.78
CA GLU A 284 -12.12 0.98 21.57
C GLU A 284 -12.84 -0.30 21.07
N ARG A 285 -13.08 -1.27 21.94
CA ARG A 285 -13.82 -2.51 21.66
C ARG A 285 -13.13 -3.47 20.71
N ILE A 286 -11.83 -3.34 20.51
CA ILE A 286 -11.02 -4.27 19.73
C ILE A 286 -10.27 -5.17 20.72
N LYS A 287 -10.67 -6.43 20.81
CA LYS A 287 -10.01 -7.44 21.64
C LYS A 287 -8.74 -7.88 20.91
N PRO A 288 -7.52 -7.55 21.40
CA PRO A 288 -6.30 -8.06 20.82
C PRO A 288 -6.23 -9.58 20.97
N LEU A 289 -5.86 -10.27 19.93
CA LEU A 289 -5.69 -11.73 19.88
C LEU A 289 -4.21 -12.08 19.82
N GLU A 290 -3.48 -11.45 18.93
CA GLU A 290 -2.06 -11.73 18.70
C GLU A 290 -1.30 -10.44 18.35
N GLN A 291 -0.01 -10.45 18.67
CA GLN A 291 0.93 -9.39 18.35
C GLN A 291 2.23 -10.02 17.87
N LEU A 292 2.76 -9.51 16.75
CA LEU A 292 3.96 -10.01 16.13
C LEU A 292 4.84 -8.85 15.69
N THR A 293 6.14 -8.91 15.98
CA THR A 293 7.13 -7.99 15.42
C THR A 293 7.45 -8.35 13.97
N LEU A 294 7.67 -7.34 13.11
CA LEU A 294 7.90 -7.55 11.70
C LEU A 294 9.37 -7.74 11.30
N GLU A 295 10.25 -7.91 12.25
CA GLU A 295 11.65 -8.22 11.95
C GLU A 295 11.78 -9.63 11.34
N PRO A 296 12.66 -9.80 10.37
CA PRO A 296 13.68 -8.89 9.86
C PRO A 296 13.22 -7.96 8.71
N TYR A 297 11.94 -7.95 8.36
CA TYR A 297 11.44 -7.24 7.18
C TYR A 297 11.29 -5.73 7.39
N GLU A 298 10.81 -5.34 8.58
CA GLU A 298 10.59 -3.95 8.98
C GLU A 298 11.03 -3.74 10.42
N ARG A 299 11.91 -2.75 10.63
CA ARG A 299 12.42 -2.42 11.95
C ARG A 299 11.45 -1.54 12.73
N ASP A 300 11.33 -1.78 14.04
CA ASP A 300 10.46 -1.05 14.96
C ASP A 300 8.98 -1.04 14.52
N HIS A 301 8.55 -2.13 13.89
CA HIS A 301 7.17 -2.36 13.51
C HIS A 301 6.63 -3.62 14.18
N CYS A 302 5.35 -3.55 14.55
CA CYS A 302 4.59 -4.74 14.90
C CYS A 302 3.27 -4.80 14.14
N VAL A 303 2.74 -6.01 14.00
CA VAL A 303 1.36 -6.24 13.59
C VAL A 303 0.59 -6.71 14.79
N VAL A 304 -0.57 -6.11 15.02
CA VAL A 304 -1.54 -6.53 16.02
C VAL A 304 -2.78 -7.03 15.30
N VAL A 305 -3.22 -8.22 15.66
CA VAL A 305 -4.49 -8.78 15.21
C VAL A 305 -5.47 -8.72 16.34
N GLY A 306 -6.68 -8.27 16.07
CA GLY A 306 -7.73 -8.16 17.07
C GLY A 306 -9.10 -8.47 16.50
N ARG A 307 -10.04 -8.67 17.39
CA ARG A 307 -11.44 -8.92 17.06
C ARG A 307 -12.32 -7.78 17.56
N TYR A 308 -13.14 -7.26 16.70
CA TYR A 308 -14.06 -6.21 17.06
C TYR A 308 -15.30 -6.77 17.75
N VAL A 309 -15.63 -6.25 18.92
CA VAL A 309 -16.80 -6.66 19.71
C VAL A 309 -17.77 -5.47 19.81
N ARG A 310 -18.80 -5.47 18.98
CA ARG A 310 -19.75 -4.34 18.86
C ARG A 310 -20.48 -4.01 20.16
N SER A 311 -20.82 -5.02 20.96
CA SER A 311 -21.43 -4.87 22.29
C SER A 311 -20.49 -4.29 23.36
N GLY A 312 -19.21 -4.16 23.04
CA GLY A 312 -18.14 -3.78 23.96
C GLY A 312 -17.53 -4.99 24.67
N LEU A 313 -16.29 -4.80 25.12
CA LEU A 313 -15.59 -5.83 25.91
C LEU A 313 -16.18 -5.84 27.32
N LYS A 314 -16.49 -7.02 27.84
CA LYS A 314 -16.81 -7.15 29.27
C LYS A 314 -15.55 -6.79 30.07
N LYS A 315 -15.72 -5.92 31.06
CA LYS A 315 -14.67 -5.55 32.01
C LYS A 315 -14.29 -6.72 32.87
#